data_d68d59234f1bbb5fd7464f14c5b3d410
#
_entry.id   d68d59234f1bbb5fd7464f14c5b3d410
#
_cell.length_a   1.000
_cell.length_b   1.000
_cell.length_c   1.000
_cell.angle_alpha   90.00
_cell.angle_beta   90.00
_cell.angle_gamma   90.00
#
_symmetry.space_group_name_H-M   'P 1'
#
loop_
_entity.id
_entity.type
_entity.pdbx_description
1 polymer ?
#
loop_
_entity_poly.entity_id
_entity_poly.type
_entity_poly.pdbx_seq_one_letter_code
_entity_poly.pdbx_strand_id
1 'polypeptide(L)'
;MNTIQTSKGELLAGIQVTLVKADYEAEVTKALKDYQHKATLPGFRQGKVPFGMIKKMYGQAVLLEKINQKVSEGLNNHILENKLDVIGYPLPDMEQSQPNDIDNQEELNFYFEAALKPEINVNLKDHKINDFNIKASAEEIDRTIKSIQENNKSEDKE
;
A
#
# COMPACT_ATOMS: atom_id res chain seq x y z
N MET A 1 12.58 18.89 -4.42
CA MET A 1 11.91 17.60 -4.70
C MET A 1 11.00 17.76 -5.91
N ASN A 2 11.07 16.90 -6.90
CA ASN A 2 10.22 16.91 -8.08
C ASN A 2 9.61 15.51 -8.28
N THR A 3 8.33 15.44 -8.70
CA THR A 3 7.65 14.16 -8.94
C THR A 3 6.99 14.21 -10.31
N ILE A 4 7.28 13.22 -11.15
CA ILE A 4 6.80 13.14 -12.53
C ILE A 4 6.02 11.83 -12.68
N GLN A 5 4.83 11.91 -13.29
CA GLN A 5 4.04 10.73 -13.63
C GLN A 5 4.27 10.36 -15.10
N THR A 6 4.47 9.07 -15.35
CA THR A 6 4.57 8.49 -16.69
C THR A 6 3.52 7.39 -16.82
N SER A 7 2.76 7.38 -17.90
CA SER A 7 1.82 6.29 -18.18
C SER A 7 2.59 5.10 -18.73
N LYS A 8 2.47 3.93 -18.08
CA LYS A 8 3.00 2.64 -18.57
C LYS A 8 1.93 1.73 -19.18
N GLY A 9 0.65 2.17 -19.21
CA GLY A 9 -0.50 1.42 -19.72
C GLY A 9 -1.83 2.01 -19.22
N GLU A 10 -2.96 1.36 -19.55
CA GLU A 10 -4.29 1.84 -19.13
C GLU A 10 -4.49 1.79 -17.61
N LEU A 11 -3.89 0.80 -16.93
CA LEU A 11 -4.07 0.55 -15.50
C LEU A 11 -2.76 0.62 -14.70
N LEU A 12 -1.66 1.10 -15.32
CA LEU A 12 -0.36 1.23 -14.68
C LEU A 12 0.18 2.65 -14.83
N ALA A 13 0.47 3.29 -13.71
CA ALA A 13 1.16 4.56 -13.67
C ALA A 13 2.58 4.37 -13.13
N GLY A 14 3.57 4.86 -13.86
CA GLY A 14 4.93 5.02 -13.37
C GLY A 14 5.04 6.38 -12.65
N ILE A 15 5.63 6.40 -11.48
CA ILE A 15 5.86 7.63 -10.70
C ILE A 15 7.36 7.73 -10.44
N GLN A 16 7.98 8.79 -10.93
CA GLN A 16 9.38 9.09 -10.64
C GLN A 16 9.45 10.18 -9.59
N VAL A 17 10.16 9.92 -8.51
CA VAL A 17 10.46 10.90 -7.45
C VAL A 17 11.93 11.25 -7.52
N THR A 18 12.23 12.52 -7.77
CA THR A 18 13.59 13.07 -7.81
C THR A 18 13.84 13.90 -6.56
N LEU A 19 14.87 13.52 -5.80
CA LEU A 19 15.34 14.24 -4.61
C LEU A 19 16.67 14.90 -4.91
N VAL A 20 16.80 16.17 -4.54
CA VAL A 20 18.10 16.86 -4.52
C VAL A 20 18.63 16.91 -3.09
N LYS A 21 19.96 17.02 -2.94
CA LYS A 21 20.63 17.01 -1.64
C LYS A 21 20.06 18.05 -0.66
N ALA A 22 19.66 19.21 -1.16
CA ALA A 22 19.04 20.26 -0.36
C ALA A 22 17.71 19.85 0.32
N ASP A 23 16.99 18.86 -0.24
CA ASP A 23 15.70 18.43 0.28
C ASP A 23 15.79 17.63 1.59
N TYR A 24 16.92 16.95 1.84
CA TYR A 24 17.10 16.07 2.99
C TYR A 24 18.27 16.42 3.90
N GLU A 25 19.27 17.18 3.45
CA GLU A 25 20.51 17.47 4.22
C GLU A 25 20.23 18.16 5.56
N ALA A 26 19.31 19.11 5.57
CA ALA A 26 18.93 19.83 6.78
C ALA A 26 18.29 18.88 7.82
N GLU A 27 17.41 17.99 7.38
CA GLU A 27 16.74 17.02 8.26
C GLU A 27 17.70 15.93 8.76
N VAL A 28 18.61 15.46 7.91
CA VAL A 28 19.67 14.53 8.30
C VAL A 28 20.55 15.15 9.38
N THR A 29 20.97 16.40 9.19
CA THR A 29 21.80 17.12 10.16
C THR A 29 21.05 17.30 11.50
N LYS A 30 19.76 17.64 11.45
CA LYS A 30 18.92 17.77 12.65
C LYS A 30 18.80 16.42 13.37
N ALA A 31 18.47 15.36 12.65
CA ALA A 31 18.35 14.03 13.22
C ALA A 31 19.67 13.56 13.87
N LEU A 32 20.81 13.78 13.22
CA LEU A 32 22.11 13.44 13.80
C LEU A 32 22.44 14.21 15.09
N LYS A 33 22.01 15.48 15.17
CA LYS A 33 22.13 16.27 16.43
C LYS A 33 21.23 15.71 17.53
N ASP A 34 20.02 15.28 17.19
CA ASP A 34 19.10 14.66 18.14
C ASP A 34 19.67 13.32 18.65
N TYR A 35 20.26 12.52 17.74
CA TYR A 35 20.99 11.30 18.13
C TYR A 35 22.19 11.63 19.03
N GLN A 36 22.96 12.68 18.73
CA GLN A 36 24.07 13.11 19.58
C GLN A 36 23.65 13.39 21.03
N HIS A 37 22.50 14.07 21.21
CA HIS A 37 21.98 14.36 22.55
C HIS A 37 21.53 13.12 23.32
N LYS A 38 21.05 12.09 22.63
CA LYS A 38 20.54 10.86 23.22
C LYS A 38 21.62 9.77 23.36
N ALA A 39 22.68 9.84 22.57
CA ALA A 39 23.70 8.81 22.50
C ALA A 39 24.48 8.69 23.81
N THR A 40 24.62 7.46 24.26
CA THR A 40 25.48 7.09 25.39
C THR A 40 26.56 6.14 24.85
N LEU A 41 27.79 6.60 24.83
CA LEU A 41 28.92 5.80 24.37
C LEU A 41 29.95 5.64 25.50
N PRO A 42 30.61 4.47 25.61
CA PRO A 42 31.67 4.26 26.57
C PRO A 42 32.77 5.33 26.46
N GLY A 43 33.13 5.94 27.58
CA GLY A 43 34.14 7.01 27.61
C GLY A 43 33.59 8.43 27.37
N PHE A 44 32.33 8.61 27.06
CA PHE A 44 31.72 9.90 26.90
C PHE A 44 30.47 10.08 27.80
N ARG A 45 30.35 11.29 28.34
CA ARG A 45 29.11 11.66 29.03
C ARG A 45 27.98 11.82 28.01
N GLN A 46 26.77 11.41 28.36
CA GLN A 46 25.57 11.55 27.52
C GLN A 46 25.45 12.97 26.94
N GLY A 47 25.23 13.07 25.65
CA GLY A 47 25.11 14.34 24.92
C GLY A 47 26.44 15.07 24.65
N LYS A 48 27.60 14.52 25.05
CA LYS A 48 28.93 15.11 24.84
C LYS A 48 29.80 14.33 23.86
N VAL A 49 29.19 13.40 23.14
CA VAL A 49 29.86 12.68 22.05
C VAL A 49 30.17 13.64 20.90
N PRO A 50 31.40 13.63 20.33
CA PRO A 50 31.73 14.44 19.18
C PRO A 50 30.81 14.15 17.97
N PHE A 51 30.29 15.20 17.32
CA PHE A 51 29.37 15.06 16.19
C PHE A 51 29.95 14.22 15.06
N GLY A 52 31.25 14.35 14.77
CA GLY A 52 31.92 13.53 13.75
C GLY A 52 31.88 12.03 14.03
N MET A 53 31.90 11.61 15.31
CA MET A 53 31.78 10.22 15.69
C MET A 53 30.35 9.72 15.48
N ILE A 54 29.33 10.50 15.85
CA ILE A 54 27.93 10.20 15.59
C ILE A 54 27.67 10.08 14.08
N LYS A 55 28.17 11.02 13.28
CA LYS A 55 28.06 10.98 11.83
C LYS A 55 28.69 9.72 11.24
N LYS A 56 29.86 9.30 11.74
CA LYS A 56 30.54 8.09 11.26
C LYS A 56 29.78 6.82 11.63
N MET A 57 29.16 6.76 12.82
CA MET A 57 28.45 5.57 13.30
C MET A 57 27.02 5.45 12.76
N TYR A 58 26.30 6.55 12.69
CA TYR A 58 24.86 6.58 12.39
C TYR A 58 24.52 7.34 11.12
N GLY A 59 25.48 8.03 10.52
CA GLY A 59 25.24 8.94 9.37
C GLY A 59 24.55 8.27 8.21
N GLN A 60 25.04 7.10 7.79
CA GLN A 60 24.48 6.37 6.65
C GLN A 60 23.08 5.85 6.93
N ALA A 61 22.82 5.32 8.13
CA ALA A 61 21.50 4.82 8.51
C ALA A 61 20.47 5.95 8.57
N VAL A 62 20.84 7.09 9.19
CA VAL A 62 19.98 8.28 9.27
C VAL A 62 19.73 8.90 7.90
N LEU A 63 20.75 8.92 7.04
CA LEU A 63 20.63 9.40 5.66
C LEU A 63 19.59 8.58 4.89
N LEU A 64 19.71 7.25 4.89
CA LEU A 64 18.77 6.35 4.23
C LEU A 64 17.35 6.47 4.80
N GLU A 65 17.22 6.58 6.12
CA GLU A 65 15.93 6.79 6.78
C GLU A 65 15.24 8.07 6.28
N LYS A 66 15.98 9.19 6.22
CA LYS A 66 15.43 10.47 5.79
C LYS A 66 15.12 10.52 4.29
N ILE A 67 15.95 9.89 3.47
CA ILE A 67 15.66 9.73 2.04
C ILE A 67 14.37 8.95 1.85
N ASN A 68 14.22 7.79 2.49
CA ASN A 68 13.02 6.97 2.39
C ASN A 68 11.76 7.72 2.87
N GLN A 69 11.89 8.50 3.95
CA GLN A 69 10.80 9.33 4.45
C GLN A 69 10.39 10.37 3.40
N LYS A 70 11.35 11.09 2.80
CA LYS A 70 11.07 12.11 1.77
C LYS A 70 10.49 11.52 0.49
N VAL A 71 10.99 10.37 0.05
CA VAL A 71 10.43 9.65 -1.10
C VAL A 71 8.97 9.28 -0.83
N SER A 72 8.67 8.73 0.34
CA SER A 72 7.30 8.35 0.72
C SER A 72 6.38 9.56 0.82
N GLU A 73 6.85 10.67 1.40
CA GLU A 73 6.10 11.94 1.44
C GLU A 73 5.80 12.46 0.03
N GLY A 74 6.80 12.48 -0.86
CA GLY A 74 6.65 12.92 -2.24
C GLY A 74 5.67 12.06 -3.04
N LEU A 75 5.77 10.75 -2.88
CA LEU A 75 4.88 9.80 -3.53
C LEU A 75 3.43 9.96 -3.08
N ASN A 76 3.20 10.04 -1.77
CA ASN A 76 1.86 10.22 -1.20
C ASN A 76 1.24 11.55 -1.60
N ASN A 77 2.01 12.64 -1.55
CA ASN A 77 1.54 13.96 -1.97
C ASN A 77 1.14 13.96 -3.45
N HIS A 78 1.95 13.34 -4.31
CA HIS A 78 1.65 13.23 -5.74
C HIS A 78 0.34 12.46 -6.00
N ILE A 79 0.12 11.35 -5.31
CA ILE A 79 -1.11 10.55 -5.40
C ILE A 79 -2.33 11.37 -4.98
N LEU A 80 -2.22 12.12 -3.87
CA LEU A 80 -3.31 12.94 -3.34
C LEU A 80 -3.62 14.14 -4.24
N GLU A 81 -2.60 14.88 -4.69
CA GLU A 81 -2.76 16.07 -5.53
C GLU A 81 -3.39 15.72 -6.90
N ASN A 82 -2.97 14.61 -7.50
CA ASN A 82 -3.51 14.14 -8.77
C ASN A 82 -4.77 13.27 -8.63
N LYS A 83 -5.25 13.05 -7.40
CA LYS A 83 -6.44 12.23 -7.09
C LYS A 83 -6.38 10.86 -7.78
N LEU A 84 -5.22 10.23 -7.75
CA LEU A 84 -5.03 8.92 -8.35
C LEU A 84 -5.68 7.84 -7.48
N ASP A 85 -6.65 7.13 -8.05
CA ASP A 85 -7.26 5.96 -7.41
C ASP A 85 -6.32 4.75 -7.54
N VAL A 86 -5.35 4.66 -6.63
CA VAL A 86 -4.33 3.61 -6.62
C VAL A 86 -4.84 2.39 -5.85
N ILE A 87 -4.63 1.20 -6.41
CA ILE A 87 -4.93 -0.07 -5.75
C ILE A 87 -3.68 -0.57 -5.03
N GLY A 88 -3.71 -0.53 -3.70
CA GLY A 88 -2.58 -0.96 -2.87
C GLY A 88 -1.46 0.08 -2.79
N TYR A 89 -0.27 -0.38 -2.40
CA TYR A 89 0.92 0.47 -2.33
C TYR A 89 1.70 0.43 -3.65
N PRO A 90 2.20 1.59 -4.14
CA PRO A 90 3.11 1.61 -5.27
C PRO A 90 4.36 0.77 -5.01
N LEU A 91 4.75 -0.04 -5.97
CA LEU A 91 5.92 -0.91 -5.89
C LEU A 91 7.16 -0.19 -6.42
N PRO A 92 8.30 -0.24 -5.71
CA PRO A 92 9.53 0.32 -6.22
C PRO A 92 10.06 -0.51 -7.39
N ASP A 93 10.40 0.16 -8.50
CA ASP A 93 11.12 -0.45 -9.62
C ASP A 93 12.61 -0.50 -9.28
N MET A 94 13.08 -1.68 -8.88
CA MET A 94 14.46 -1.89 -8.43
C MET A 94 15.47 -1.85 -9.58
N GLU A 95 15.04 -2.06 -10.82
CA GLU A 95 15.93 -2.02 -11.99
C GLU A 95 16.27 -0.59 -12.39
N GLN A 96 15.28 0.31 -12.30
CA GLN A 96 15.43 1.72 -12.63
C GLN A 96 15.89 2.57 -11.43
N SER A 97 15.53 2.15 -10.20
CA SER A 97 15.90 2.83 -8.96
C SER A 97 17.23 2.30 -8.43
N GLN A 98 18.33 2.55 -9.12
CA GLN A 98 19.66 2.17 -8.62
C GLN A 98 20.42 3.43 -8.13
N PRO A 99 20.28 3.82 -6.87
CA PRO A 99 21.19 4.81 -6.28
C PRO A 99 22.54 4.14 -6.00
N ASN A 100 23.37 3.98 -7.04
CA ASN A 100 24.66 3.29 -6.90
C ASN A 100 25.67 4.06 -6.03
N ASP A 101 25.42 5.35 -5.72
CA ASP A 101 26.35 6.17 -4.93
C ASP A 101 25.60 7.38 -4.33
N ILE A 102 24.84 7.13 -3.26
CA ILE A 102 23.99 8.15 -2.61
C ILE A 102 24.83 9.36 -2.12
N ASP A 103 26.07 9.11 -1.71
CA ASP A 103 26.94 10.15 -1.17
C ASP A 103 27.49 11.12 -2.21
N ASN A 104 27.63 10.69 -3.49
CA ASN A 104 28.27 11.45 -4.55
C ASN A 104 27.31 12.00 -5.61
N GLN A 105 26.03 11.61 -5.58
CA GLN A 105 25.04 12.08 -6.54
C GLN A 105 24.36 13.35 -6.03
N GLU A 106 24.23 14.35 -6.90
CA GLU A 106 23.49 15.58 -6.61
C GLU A 106 21.97 15.36 -6.65
N GLU A 107 21.53 14.40 -7.47
CA GLU A 107 20.13 14.05 -7.66
C GLU A 107 19.92 12.54 -7.53
N LEU A 108 18.94 12.14 -6.74
CA LEU A 108 18.53 10.76 -6.54
C LEU A 108 17.17 10.53 -7.20
N ASN A 109 17.09 9.56 -8.10
CA ASN A 109 15.87 9.20 -8.80
C ASN A 109 15.33 7.87 -8.30
N PHE A 110 14.07 7.87 -7.88
CA PHE A 110 13.35 6.69 -7.44
C PHE A 110 12.13 6.48 -8.34
N TYR A 111 11.95 5.26 -8.81
CA TYR A 111 10.87 4.88 -9.72
C TYR A 111 9.91 3.93 -9.01
N PHE A 112 8.62 4.20 -9.16
CA PHE A 112 7.56 3.41 -8.58
C PHE A 112 6.53 3.06 -9.64
N GLU A 113 5.92 1.88 -9.50
CA GLU A 113 4.78 1.45 -10.30
C GLU A 113 3.54 1.39 -9.41
N ALA A 114 2.50 2.10 -9.82
CA ALA A 114 1.22 2.13 -9.15
C ALA A 114 0.14 1.51 -10.04
N ALA A 115 -0.61 0.55 -9.52
CA ALA A 115 -1.80 0.04 -10.19
C ALA A 115 -2.98 0.99 -9.98
N LEU A 116 -3.64 1.39 -11.07
CA LEU A 116 -4.79 2.27 -11.04
C LEU A 116 -6.09 1.45 -11.02
N LYS A 117 -7.10 1.98 -10.35
CA LYS A 117 -8.43 1.39 -10.31
C LYS A 117 -9.08 1.51 -11.70
N PRO A 118 -9.59 0.41 -12.28
CA PRO A 118 -10.35 0.48 -13.52
C PRO A 118 -11.71 1.16 -13.32
N GLU A 119 -12.17 1.91 -14.32
CA GLU A 119 -13.55 2.37 -14.35
C GLU A 119 -14.46 1.20 -14.75
N ILE A 120 -15.30 0.78 -13.81
CA ILE A 120 -16.23 -0.32 -14.03
C ILE A 120 -17.63 0.27 -14.23
N ASN A 121 -18.12 0.27 -15.46
CA ASN A 121 -19.48 0.64 -15.82
C ASN A 121 -20.34 -0.62 -15.98
N VAL A 122 -21.15 -0.96 -14.98
CA VAL A 122 -22.10 -2.08 -15.05
C VAL A 122 -23.50 -1.55 -15.28
N ASN A 123 -24.09 -1.88 -16.44
CA ASN A 123 -25.49 -1.59 -16.73
C ASN A 123 -26.34 -2.84 -16.42
N LEU A 124 -26.96 -2.87 -15.26
CA LEU A 124 -27.81 -4.00 -14.83
C LEU A 124 -29.06 -4.18 -15.69
N LYS A 125 -29.50 -3.15 -16.44
CA LYS A 125 -30.68 -3.25 -17.31
C LYS A 125 -30.48 -4.15 -18.52
N ASP A 126 -29.23 -4.39 -18.93
CA ASP A 126 -28.90 -5.21 -20.08
C ASP A 126 -28.79 -6.71 -19.72
N HIS A 127 -28.83 -7.03 -18.44
CA HIS A 127 -28.77 -8.41 -17.93
C HIS A 127 -30.15 -8.95 -17.62
N LYS A 128 -30.55 -9.99 -18.36
CA LYS A 128 -31.78 -10.75 -18.07
C LYS A 128 -31.46 -11.85 -17.05
N ILE A 129 -32.08 -11.80 -15.89
CA ILE A 129 -32.00 -12.83 -14.88
C ILE A 129 -33.24 -13.69 -15.05
N ASN A 130 -33.07 -15.03 -15.18
CA ASN A 130 -34.17 -15.96 -15.17
C ASN A 130 -34.68 -16.08 -13.73
N ASP A 131 -35.92 -15.68 -13.52
CA ASP A 131 -36.60 -15.91 -12.26
C ASP A 131 -37.42 -17.23 -12.39
N PHE A 132 -37.16 -18.15 -11.46
CA PHE A 132 -37.82 -19.46 -11.44
C PHE A 132 -38.91 -19.45 -10.37
N ASN A 133 -40.16 -19.51 -10.83
CA ASN A 133 -41.29 -19.69 -9.94
C ASN A 133 -41.46 -21.19 -9.65
N ILE A 134 -40.99 -21.62 -8.49
CA ILE A 134 -41.03 -23.01 -8.05
C ILE A 134 -42.44 -23.26 -7.51
N LYS A 135 -43.18 -24.17 -8.17
CA LYS A 135 -44.52 -24.63 -7.72
C LYS A 135 -44.43 -26.15 -7.46
N ALA A 136 -44.93 -26.54 -6.31
CA ALA A 136 -45.07 -27.98 -6.03
C ALA A 136 -46.05 -28.61 -7.01
N SER A 137 -45.71 -29.76 -7.57
CA SER A 137 -46.63 -30.55 -8.40
C SER A 137 -47.70 -31.22 -7.53
N ALA A 138 -48.86 -31.54 -8.13
CA ALA A 138 -49.91 -32.25 -7.43
C ALA A 138 -49.42 -33.59 -6.83
N GLU A 139 -48.52 -34.28 -7.58
CA GLU A 139 -47.94 -35.55 -7.14
C GLU A 139 -47.01 -35.39 -5.92
N GLU A 140 -46.26 -34.30 -5.83
CA GLU A 140 -45.43 -34.00 -4.65
C GLU A 140 -46.27 -33.65 -3.43
N ILE A 141 -47.38 -32.92 -3.62
CA ILE A 141 -48.33 -32.60 -2.56
C ILE A 141 -48.95 -33.86 -2.03
N ASP A 142 -49.48 -34.73 -2.92
CA ASP A 142 -50.10 -36.02 -2.53
C ASP A 142 -49.13 -36.95 -1.82
N ARG A 143 -47.89 -37.02 -2.29
CA ARG A 143 -46.84 -37.82 -1.65
C ARG A 143 -46.55 -37.31 -0.22
N THR A 144 -46.46 -35.98 -0.06
CA THR A 144 -46.22 -35.36 1.25
C THR A 144 -47.40 -35.60 2.19
N ILE A 145 -48.64 -35.49 1.69
CA ILE A 145 -49.86 -35.78 2.51
C ILE A 145 -49.87 -37.23 2.94
N LYS A 146 -49.59 -38.19 2.05
CA LYS A 146 -49.52 -39.62 2.39
C LYS A 146 -48.44 -39.89 3.46
N SER A 147 -47.25 -39.30 3.30
CA SER A 147 -46.18 -39.45 4.27
C SER A 147 -46.59 -38.90 5.67
N ILE A 148 -47.26 -37.77 5.70
CA ILE A 148 -47.76 -37.21 6.96
C ILE A 148 -48.84 -38.10 7.58
N GLN A 149 -49.75 -38.66 6.77
CA GLN A 149 -50.78 -39.59 7.22
C GLN A 149 -50.18 -40.89 7.78
N GLU A 150 -49.15 -41.43 7.11
CA GLU A 150 -48.45 -42.64 7.55
C GLU A 150 -47.73 -42.43 8.89
N ASN A 151 -47.05 -41.29 9.03
CA ASN A 151 -46.29 -40.97 10.24
C ASN A 151 -47.17 -40.63 11.45
N ASN A 152 -48.45 -40.26 11.22
CA ASN A 152 -49.39 -39.89 12.26
C ASN A 152 -50.48 -40.95 12.45
N LYS A 153 -50.35 -42.18 11.93
CA LYS A 153 -51.22 -43.28 12.30
C LYS A 153 -51.03 -43.59 13.78
N SER A 154 -52.06 -43.33 14.60
CA SER A 154 -52.09 -43.81 15.96
C SER A 154 -52.18 -45.34 15.91
N GLU A 155 -51.28 -46.03 16.62
CA GLU A 155 -51.48 -47.45 16.92
C GLU A 155 -52.76 -47.56 17.80
N ASP A 156 -53.81 -48.02 17.18
CA ASP A 156 -54.95 -48.46 17.98
C ASP A 156 -54.48 -49.65 18.84
N LYS A 157 -54.29 -49.39 20.12
CA LYS A 157 -54.06 -50.45 21.10
C LYS A 157 -55.38 -51.11 21.30
N GLU A 158 -55.53 -52.35 20.79
CA GLU A 158 -56.54 -53.31 21.34
C GLU A 158 -56.22 -53.64 22.78
#